data_095b5bd9353bf5ad321101a25498378a
#
_entry.id   095b5bd9353bf5ad321101a25498378a
#
_cell.length_a   1.000
_cell.length_b   1.000
_cell.length_c   1.000
_cell.angle_alpha   90.00
_cell.angle_beta   90.00
_cell.angle_gamma   90.00
#
_symmetry.space_group_name_H-M   'P 1'
#
loop_
_entity.id
_entity.type
_entity.pdbx_description
1 polymer ?
#
loop_
_entity_poly.entity_id
_entity_poly.type
_entity_poly.pdbx_seq_one_letter_code
_entity_poly.pdbx_strand_id
1 'polypeptide(L)'
;MVMLVILVMGVATFLVSSLSRSALRIERDQKTAEALAQAKQALIGRAVSDNTVPGRLPCPEDTSLIGTPNEGQALGSCSNTLPVIGRLPWRTLGLGDIRDGNGDKLWYVLSAGFRNSPINSDTPAQLTVDGIPNSAVAIIFSVGPPINGQSRPIPTSSTPPAVTQYLELSNNDGDNTFVSNGPADTFNDRFQLVTPSDLFRVVEKRVAKEVKTALATYFATNGVYPYPANFLDSSCAGMCYSDPTVCRGRLPQTALPVDWVGLPTWFFTNRWYLPIIYSAGTGRLATSPAGCNPSLSVSGMSTPALFFMPGTPLGSYVRPNYTSLSYYLEDAENNNGDDTYVLPTTASNDSLYTLP
;
A
#
# COMPACT_ATOMS: atom_id res chain seq x y z
N MET A 1 -52.55 10.65 42.52
CA MET A 1 -51.68 11.73 42.00
C MET A 1 -50.21 11.45 42.26
N VAL A 2 -49.76 11.14 43.48
CA VAL A 2 -48.34 10.86 43.81
C VAL A 2 -47.76 9.70 42.98
N MET A 3 -48.52 8.59 42.80
CA MET A 3 -48.08 7.41 42.05
C MET A 3 -47.85 7.70 40.57
N LEU A 4 -48.61 8.58 39.94
CA LEU A 4 -48.44 9.02 38.55
C LEU A 4 -47.18 9.85 38.38
N VAL A 5 -46.85 10.72 39.33
CA VAL A 5 -45.64 11.56 39.32
C VAL A 5 -44.37 10.69 39.44
N ILE A 6 -44.41 9.66 40.33
CA ILE A 6 -43.29 8.73 40.47
C ILE A 6 -43.08 7.92 39.18
N LEU A 7 -44.13 7.48 38.52
CA LEU A 7 -44.06 6.74 37.25
C LEU A 7 -43.49 7.61 36.14
N VAL A 8 -43.94 8.86 36.02
CA VAL A 8 -43.41 9.82 35.00
C VAL A 8 -41.94 10.17 35.26
N MET A 9 -41.54 10.38 36.51
CA MET A 9 -40.13 10.59 36.86
C MET A 9 -39.28 9.36 36.57
N GLY A 10 -39.78 8.15 36.85
CA GLY A 10 -39.07 6.90 36.52
C GLY A 10 -38.84 6.72 35.02
N VAL A 11 -39.85 6.99 34.21
CA VAL A 11 -39.73 6.92 32.74
C VAL A 11 -38.79 8.00 32.20
N ALA A 12 -38.88 9.23 32.72
CA ALA A 12 -38.01 10.33 32.29
C ALA A 12 -36.53 10.05 32.62
N THR A 13 -36.23 9.55 33.82
CA THR A 13 -34.86 9.18 34.22
C THR A 13 -34.33 8.01 33.39
N PHE A 14 -35.13 7.02 33.07
CA PHE A 14 -34.77 5.91 32.19
C PHE A 14 -34.45 6.39 30.77
N LEU A 15 -35.29 7.25 30.19
CA LEU A 15 -35.08 7.82 28.85
C LEU A 15 -33.82 8.68 28.80
N VAL A 16 -33.57 9.55 29.74
CA VAL A 16 -32.38 10.38 29.83
C VAL A 16 -31.12 9.52 29.97
N SER A 17 -31.17 8.48 30.82
CA SER A 17 -30.03 7.59 30.99
C SER A 17 -29.72 6.75 29.72
N SER A 18 -30.75 6.31 29.01
CA SER A 18 -30.57 5.56 27.74
C SER A 18 -30.01 6.44 26.61
N LEU A 19 -30.48 7.66 26.48
CA LEU A 19 -29.97 8.65 25.53
C LEU A 19 -28.51 9.00 25.81
N SER A 20 -28.15 9.20 27.08
CA SER A 20 -26.78 9.49 27.50
C SER A 20 -25.80 8.32 27.17
N ARG A 21 -26.23 7.06 27.40
CA ARG A 21 -25.44 5.88 27.07
C ARG A 21 -25.24 5.73 25.55
N SER A 22 -26.29 5.99 24.78
CA SER A 22 -26.19 5.97 23.30
C SER A 22 -25.25 7.05 22.77
N ALA A 23 -25.31 8.27 23.30
CA ALA A 23 -24.42 9.35 22.93
C ALA A 23 -22.95 9.03 23.23
N LEU A 24 -22.64 8.51 24.41
CA LEU A 24 -21.31 8.07 24.80
C LEU A 24 -20.78 6.93 23.91
N ARG A 25 -21.63 6.01 23.48
CA ARG A 25 -21.26 4.93 22.57
C ARG A 25 -20.91 5.48 21.19
N ILE A 26 -21.74 6.37 20.64
CA ILE A 26 -21.51 7.03 19.36
C ILE A 26 -20.18 7.80 19.39
N GLU A 27 -19.89 8.55 20.45
CA GLU A 27 -18.64 9.29 20.62
C GLU A 27 -17.42 8.35 20.63
N ARG A 28 -17.49 7.22 21.35
CA ARG A 28 -16.41 6.20 21.34
C ARG A 28 -16.21 5.57 19.96
N ASP A 29 -17.31 5.24 19.29
CA ASP A 29 -17.27 4.65 17.94
C ASP A 29 -16.66 5.62 16.94
N GLN A 30 -17.02 6.91 17.01
CA GLN A 30 -16.44 7.96 16.18
C GLN A 30 -14.94 8.12 16.45
N LYS A 31 -14.52 8.23 17.72
CA LYS A 31 -13.12 8.32 18.10
C LYS A 31 -12.31 7.12 17.62
N THR A 32 -12.90 5.91 17.71
CA THR A 32 -12.25 4.70 17.18
C THR A 32 -12.06 4.77 15.68
N ALA A 33 -13.09 5.17 14.91
CA ALA A 33 -13.01 5.30 13.46
C ALA A 33 -11.98 6.35 13.04
N GLU A 34 -11.92 7.48 13.73
CA GLU A 34 -10.94 8.55 13.50
C GLU A 34 -9.50 8.06 13.77
N ALA A 35 -9.29 7.35 14.89
CA ALA A 35 -7.99 6.79 15.25
C ALA A 35 -7.50 5.77 14.21
N LEU A 36 -8.36 4.86 13.75
CA LEU A 36 -8.05 3.87 12.72
C LEU A 36 -7.73 4.55 11.38
N ALA A 37 -8.51 5.54 10.96
CA ALA A 37 -8.28 6.29 9.73
C ALA A 37 -6.96 7.09 9.78
N GLN A 38 -6.67 7.75 10.90
CA GLN A 38 -5.43 8.49 11.11
C GLN A 38 -4.20 7.55 11.07
N ALA A 39 -4.29 6.39 11.72
CA ALA A 39 -3.23 5.39 11.70
C ALA A 39 -2.98 4.84 10.28
N LYS A 40 -4.05 4.57 9.49
CA LYS A 40 -3.93 4.17 8.08
C LYS A 40 -3.18 5.22 7.27
N GLN A 41 -3.56 6.50 7.38
CA GLN A 41 -2.92 7.58 6.63
C GLN A 41 -1.44 7.74 7.03
N ALA A 42 -1.13 7.61 8.31
CA ALA A 42 0.24 7.71 8.80
C ALA A 42 1.13 6.55 8.30
N LEU A 43 0.59 5.31 8.25
CA LEU A 43 1.29 4.16 7.66
C LEU A 43 1.60 4.39 6.18
N ILE A 44 0.62 4.82 5.38
CA ILE A 44 0.80 5.11 3.96
C ILE A 44 1.80 6.26 3.79
N GLY A 45 1.65 7.35 4.54
CA GLY A 45 2.57 8.50 4.51
C GLY A 45 4.02 8.10 4.83
N ARG A 46 4.22 7.26 5.86
CA ARG A 46 5.54 6.74 6.23
C ARG A 46 6.15 5.87 5.12
N ALA A 47 5.35 4.98 4.53
CA ALA A 47 5.79 4.11 3.44
C ALA A 47 6.20 4.91 2.19
N VAL A 48 5.43 5.91 1.81
CA VAL A 48 5.74 6.78 0.66
C VAL A 48 7.01 7.58 0.91
N SER A 49 7.23 8.06 2.13
CA SER A 49 8.39 8.90 2.48
C SER A 49 9.68 8.14 2.70
N ASP A 50 9.67 6.80 2.70
CA ASP A 50 10.89 6.00 2.89
C ASP A 50 11.89 6.24 1.75
N ASN A 51 13.11 6.72 2.11
CA ASN A 51 14.10 7.14 1.13
C ASN A 51 14.92 5.98 0.53
N THR A 52 14.76 4.78 1.04
CA THR A 52 15.50 3.59 0.59
C THR A 52 14.60 2.52 0.00
N VAL A 53 13.37 2.39 0.51
CA VAL A 53 12.41 1.39 0.04
C VAL A 53 11.00 2.01 0.07
N PRO A 54 10.64 2.84 -0.93
CA PRO A 54 9.28 3.35 -1.04
C PRO A 54 8.26 2.21 -1.07
N GLY A 55 7.28 2.28 -0.18
CA GLY A 55 6.31 1.19 0.03
C GLY A 55 6.59 0.34 1.27
N ARG A 56 7.76 0.49 1.92
CA ARG A 56 8.10 -0.24 3.13
C ARG A 56 7.27 0.23 4.33
N LEU A 57 6.70 -0.74 5.03
CA LEU A 57 5.99 -0.53 6.28
C LEU A 57 6.88 -0.84 7.50
N PRO A 58 6.74 -0.11 8.61
CA PRO A 58 7.53 -0.35 9.82
C PRO A 58 7.16 -1.67 10.49
N CYS A 59 8.06 -2.24 11.26
CA CYS A 59 7.72 -3.32 12.19
C CYS A 59 6.74 -2.82 13.28
N PRO A 60 6.02 -3.72 13.97
CA PRO A 60 5.28 -3.36 15.17
C PRO A 60 6.14 -2.69 16.24
N GLU A 61 5.48 -2.09 17.24
CA GLU A 61 6.11 -1.42 18.37
C GLU A 61 7.14 -2.32 19.06
N ASP A 62 8.29 -1.72 19.43
CA ASP A 62 9.29 -2.35 20.29
C ASP A 62 8.80 -2.35 21.74
N THR A 63 8.33 -3.51 22.19
CA THR A 63 7.80 -3.68 23.54
C THR A 63 8.84 -3.53 24.65
N SER A 64 10.15 -3.61 24.33
CA SER A 64 11.23 -3.37 25.30
C SER A 64 11.31 -1.90 25.72
N LEU A 65 10.71 -1.00 24.94
CA LEU A 65 10.68 0.44 25.16
C LEU A 65 9.44 0.91 25.95
N ILE A 66 8.54 0.01 26.33
CA ILE A 66 7.33 0.34 27.11
C ILE A 66 7.74 1.02 28.44
N GLY A 67 7.07 2.14 28.74
CA GLY A 67 7.36 2.96 29.94
C GLY A 67 8.60 3.85 29.82
N THR A 68 9.29 3.87 28.69
CA THR A 68 10.42 4.78 28.42
C THR A 68 10.00 5.98 27.56
N PRO A 69 10.79 7.04 27.47
CA PRO A 69 10.55 8.15 26.54
C PRO A 69 10.49 7.73 25.05
N ASN A 70 10.94 6.53 24.70
CA ASN A 70 10.97 5.98 23.37
C ASN A 70 9.82 4.99 23.08
N GLU A 71 8.88 4.81 24.00
CA GLU A 71 7.69 3.99 23.78
C GLU A 71 6.97 4.41 22.49
N GLY A 72 6.48 3.43 21.72
CA GLY A 72 5.85 3.66 20.43
C GLY A 72 6.82 3.67 19.23
N GLN A 73 8.11 3.44 19.44
CA GLN A 73 9.05 3.19 18.34
C GLN A 73 8.87 1.77 17.79
N ALA A 74 9.04 1.62 16.49
CA ALA A 74 9.04 0.33 15.82
C ALA A 74 10.29 -0.49 16.19
N LEU A 75 10.15 -1.81 16.24
CA LEU A 75 11.30 -2.71 16.22
C LEU A 75 12.19 -2.42 14.99
N GLY A 76 13.50 -2.44 15.17
CA GLY A 76 14.46 -2.26 14.08
C GLY A 76 14.39 -3.38 13.05
N SER A 77 14.02 -4.59 13.47
CA SER A 77 13.81 -5.77 12.64
C SER A 77 12.75 -6.65 13.28
N CYS A 78 11.85 -7.21 12.46
CA CYS A 78 10.84 -8.18 12.90
C CYS A 78 10.88 -9.43 12.03
N SER A 79 10.20 -10.52 12.45
CA SER A 79 10.20 -11.81 11.77
C SER A 79 9.81 -11.70 10.29
N ASN A 80 10.35 -12.58 9.47
CA ASN A 80 9.90 -12.81 8.08
C ASN A 80 8.76 -13.83 8.02
N THR A 81 8.44 -14.49 9.14
CA THR A 81 7.31 -15.41 9.23
C THR A 81 6.03 -14.64 9.54
N LEU A 82 4.93 -15.02 8.92
CA LEU A 82 3.61 -14.48 9.17
C LEU A 82 2.95 -15.20 10.37
N PRO A 83 2.07 -14.51 11.07
CA PRO A 83 1.79 -13.08 10.99
C PRO A 83 2.83 -12.24 11.75
N VAL A 84 3.14 -11.04 11.24
CA VAL A 84 3.92 -10.05 11.99
C VAL A 84 2.93 -9.13 12.70
N ILE A 85 2.65 -9.41 13.97
CA ILE A 85 1.62 -8.75 14.75
C ILE A 85 2.17 -8.14 16.05
N GLY A 86 1.66 -6.97 16.42
CA GLY A 86 1.98 -6.27 17.65
C GLY A 86 1.25 -4.93 17.74
N ARG A 87 1.62 -4.08 18.69
CA ARG A 87 1.05 -2.74 18.78
C ARG A 87 1.51 -1.86 17.63
N LEU A 88 0.65 -0.89 17.26
CA LEU A 88 0.99 0.12 16.25
C LEU A 88 2.20 0.95 16.72
N PRO A 89 3.25 1.13 15.89
CA PRO A 89 4.43 1.89 16.24
C PRO A 89 4.17 3.41 16.08
N TRP A 90 3.29 3.96 16.90
CA TRP A 90 2.74 5.30 16.76
C TRP A 90 3.79 6.40 16.71
N ARG A 91 4.86 6.29 17.50
CA ARG A 91 5.96 7.28 17.49
C ARG A 91 6.76 7.24 16.19
N THR A 92 7.05 6.06 15.64
CA THR A 92 7.70 5.91 14.32
C THR A 92 6.86 6.49 13.20
N LEU A 93 5.54 6.47 13.36
CA LEU A 93 4.58 7.04 12.41
C LEU A 93 4.40 8.56 12.58
N GLY A 94 5.07 9.19 13.53
CA GLY A 94 4.91 10.62 13.83
C GLY A 94 3.56 10.97 14.47
N LEU A 95 2.87 9.97 15.02
CA LEU A 95 1.62 10.14 15.76
C LEU A 95 1.91 10.42 17.25
N GLY A 96 0.93 11.01 17.95
CA GLY A 96 0.89 10.96 19.41
C GLY A 96 0.54 9.56 19.92
N ASP A 97 0.39 9.38 21.23
CA ASP A 97 -0.10 8.11 21.81
C ASP A 97 -1.58 7.91 21.45
N ILE A 98 -1.79 7.50 20.17
CA ILE A 98 -3.12 7.32 19.59
C ILE A 98 -3.81 6.11 20.21
N ARG A 99 -5.07 6.29 20.60
CA ARG A 99 -5.89 5.27 21.26
C ARG A 99 -7.28 5.24 20.66
N ASP A 100 -7.92 4.09 20.75
CA ASP A 100 -9.33 3.93 20.37
C ASP A 100 -10.29 4.65 21.34
N GLY A 101 -11.58 4.56 21.09
CA GLY A 101 -12.61 5.17 21.90
C GLY A 101 -12.75 4.58 23.32
N ASN A 102 -12.15 3.42 23.59
CA ASN A 102 -12.11 2.77 24.91
C ASN A 102 -10.80 3.10 25.65
N GLY A 103 -9.87 3.79 25.03
CA GLY A 103 -8.59 4.16 25.61
C GLY A 103 -7.47 3.13 25.41
N ASP A 104 -7.71 2.04 24.66
CA ASP A 104 -6.71 1.05 24.33
C ASP A 104 -5.83 1.50 23.16
N LYS A 105 -4.57 1.04 23.15
CA LYS A 105 -3.65 1.27 22.03
C LYS A 105 -4.06 0.42 20.83
N LEU A 106 -3.87 0.97 19.63
CA LEU A 106 -4.13 0.24 18.39
C LEU A 106 -3.14 -0.90 18.18
N TRP A 107 -3.61 -2.00 17.61
CA TRP A 107 -2.80 -3.12 17.17
C TRP A 107 -2.57 -3.07 15.68
N TYR A 108 -1.54 -3.78 15.21
CA TYR A 108 -1.06 -3.68 13.85
C TYR A 108 -0.55 -5.03 13.38
N VAL A 109 -1.01 -5.44 12.20
CA VAL A 109 -0.54 -6.64 11.51
C VAL A 109 0.07 -6.21 10.18
N LEU A 110 1.21 -6.80 9.85
CA LEU A 110 2.01 -6.48 8.69
C LEU A 110 2.22 -7.71 7.80
N SER A 111 1.96 -7.57 6.50
CA SER A 111 2.41 -8.50 5.47
C SER A 111 3.93 -8.48 5.37
N ALA A 112 4.60 -9.61 5.59
CA ALA A 112 6.05 -9.70 5.67
C ALA A 112 6.77 -9.23 4.40
N GLY A 113 6.17 -9.37 3.21
CA GLY A 113 6.70 -8.88 1.94
C GLY A 113 6.87 -7.36 1.86
N PHE A 114 6.21 -6.60 2.76
CA PHE A 114 6.29 -5.14 2.78
C PHE A 114 7.31 -4.58 3.79
N ARG A 115 8.26 -5.39 4.22
CA ARG A 115 9.33 -4.97 5.14
C ARG A 115 10.65 -4.67 4.48
N ASN A 116 11.04 -5.46 3.51
CA ASN A 116 12.36 -5.45 2.90
C ASN A 116 12.28 -5.33 1.39
N SER A 117 13.28 -4.70 0.78
CA SER A 117 13.47 -4.66 -0.66
C SER A 117 13.58 -6.10 -1.23
N PRO A 118 13.06 -6.35 -2.45
CA PRO A 118 12.43 -5.39 -3.35
C PRO A 118 10.95 -5.18 -3.02
N ILE A 119 10.47 -3.93 -3.09
CA ILE A 119 9.05 -3.57 -3.00
C ILE A 119 8.68 -2.69 -4.19
N ASN A 120 7.69 -3.12 -4.98
CA ASN A 120 7.08 -2.38 -6.07
C ASN A 120 5.61 -2.84 -6.24
N SER A 121 4.90 -2.33 -7.24
CA SER A 121 3.46 -2.67 -7.44
C SER A 121 3.18 -4.14 -7.77
N ASP A 122 4.19 -4.93 -8.11
CA ASP A 122 4.07 -6.38 -8.30
C ASP A 122 4.24 -7.16 -6.97
N THR A 123 4.57 -6.50 -5.86
CA THR A 123 4.74 -7.16 -4.55
C THR A 123 3.38 -7.62 -4.02
N PRO A 124 3.15 -8.94 -3.84
CA PRO A 124 1.87 -9.45 -3.40
C PRO A 124 1.63 -9.15 -1.90
N ALA A 125 0.42 -8.77 -1.57
CA ALA A 125 -0.05 -8.84 -0.19
C ALA A 125 -0.12 -10.30 0.28
N GLN A 126 -0.13 -10.53 1.61
CA GLN A 126 -0.06 -11.87 2.16
C GLN A 126 -1.09 -12.11 3.27
N LEU A 127 -1.92 -11.10 3.58
CA LEU A 127 -2.97 -11.22 4.60
C LEU A 127 -4.30 -11.52 3.93
N THR A 128 -5.00 -12.51 4.46
CA THR A 128 -6.35 -12.91 4.06
C THR A 128 -7.35 -12.27 5.00
N VAL A 129 -8.38 -11.63 4.46
CA VAL A 129 -9.42 -10.97 5.26
C VAL A 129 -10.79 -11.42 4.77
N ASP A 130 -11.63 -11.91 5.68
CA ASP A 130 -12.97 -12.40 5.39
C ASP A 130 -13.00 -13.42 4.22
N GLY A 131 -12.01 -14.29 4.18
CA GLY A 131 -11.86 -15.31 3.13
C GLY A 131 -11.32 -14.80 1.80
N ILE A 132 -11.02 -13.50 1.66
CA ILE A 132 -10.40 -12.94 0.45
C ILE A 132 -8.87 -13.00 0.60
N PRO A 133 -8.17 -13.87 -0.15
CA PRO A 133 -6.73 -14.03 -0.03
C PRO A 133 -5.99 -12.79 -0.55
N ASN A 134 -4.84 -12.50 0.04
CA ASN A 134 -3.93 -11.43 -0.40
C ASN A 134 -4.59 -10.04 -0.50
N SER A 135 -5.60 -9.78 0.35
CA SER A 135 -6.41 -8.56 0.28
C SER A 135 -5.80 -7.37 1.01
N ALA A 136 -4.88 -7.60 1.96
CA ALA A 136 -4.29 -6.53 2.74
C ALA A 136 -2.77 -6.65 2.88
N VAL A 137 -2.10 -5.50 2.83
CA VAL A 137 -0.67 -5.33 3.14
C VAL A 137 -0.46 -5.07 4.63
N ALA A 138 -1.46 -4.50 5.27
CA ALA A 138 -1.51 -4.30 6.72
C ALA A 138 -2.95 -4.20 7.22
N ILE A 139 -3.14 -4.52 8.48
CA ILE A 139 -4.41 -4.39 9.20
C ILE A 139 -4.15 -3.62 10.48
N ILE A 140 -4.99 -2.64 10.80
CA ILE A 140 -4.92 -1.85 12.02
C ILE A 140 -6.17 -2.16 12.84
N PHE A 141 -6.00 -2.64 14.07
CA PHE A 141 -7.09 -3.02 14.94
C PHE A 141 -7.31 -2.03 16.08
N SER A 142 -8.58 -1.81 16.39
CA SER A 142 -9.08 -1.39 17.69
C SER A 142 -9.64 -2.63 18.37
N VAL A 143 -9.16 -2.90 19.56
CA VAL A 143 -9.43 -4.13 20.30
C VAL A 143 -10.68 -4.06 21.20
N GLY A 144 -11.37 -2.93 21.18
CA GLY A 144 -12.55 -2.72 22.01
C GLY A 144 -12.32 -2.93 23.53
N PRO A 145 -13.37 -2.92 24.35
CA PRO A 145 -13.24 -3.24 25.76
C PRO A 145 -12.92 -4.73 25.98
N PRO A 146 -12.27 -5.10 27.11
CA PRO A 146 -12.01 -6.50 27.42
C PRO A 146 -13.32 -7.31 27.47
N ILE A 147 -13.33 -8.46 26.80
CA ILE A 147 -14.43 -9.43 26.85
C ILE A 147 -14.09 -10.61 27.81
N ASN A 148 -15.05 -11.49 28.04
CA ASN A 148 -14.88 -12.61 28.98
C ASN A 148 -13.63 -13.45 28.67
N GLY A 149 -12.79 -13.67 29.70
CA GLY A 149 -11.52 -14.41 29.59
C GLY A 149 -10.29 -13.57 29.25
N GLN A 150 -10.46 -12.32 28.85
CA GLN A 150 -9.34 -11.40 28.62
C GLN A 150 -8.92 -10.72 29.94
N SER A 151 -7.61 -10.70 30.19
CA SER A 151 -6.99 -9.95 31.26
C SER A 151 -5.96 -8.99 30.66
N ARG A 152 -6.17 -7.69 30.82
CA ARG A 152 -5.32 -6.64 30.25
C ARG A 152 -4.58 -5.87 31.34
N PRO A 153 -3.56 -6.47 32.00
CA PRO A 153 -2.74 -5.76 32.97
C PRO A 153 -2.01 -4.60 32.27
N ILE A 154 -1.60 -3.61 33.05
CA ILE A 154 -0.76 -2.52 32.53
C ILE A 154 0.54 -3.14 32.01
N PRO A 155 0.84 -3.05 30.69
CA PRO A 155 2.02 -3.66 30.14
C PRO A 155 3.30 -2.95 30.57
N THR A 156 4.35 -3.74 30.71
CA THR A 156 5.71 -3.24 30.97
C THR A 156 6.67 -3.88 29.98
N SER A 157 7.91 -3.43 29.93
CA SER A 157 8.96 -4.05 29.09
C SER A 157 9.23 -5.52 29.48
N SER A 158 9.03 -5.89 30.76
CA SER A 158 9.20 -7.27 31.25
C SER A 158 7.94 -8.12 31.12
N THR A 159 6.77 -7.51 30.99
CA THR A 159 5.49 -8.17 30.79
C THR A 159 4.76 -7.52 29.61
N PRO A 160 5.23 -7.78 28.36
CA PRO A 160 4.65 -7.19 27.16
C PRO A 160 3.22 -7.69 26.95
N PRO A 161 2.38 -6.93 26.22
CA PRO A 161 1.01 -7.32 25.96
C PRO A 161 0.96 -8.56 25.05
N ALA A 162 0.19 -9.57 25.43
CA ALA A 162 0.00 -10.77 24.63
C ALA A 162 -1.20 -10.60 23.68
N VAL A 163 -1.04 -10.94 22.41
CA VAL A 163 -2.08 -10.83 21.36
C VAL A 163 -3.43 -11.45 21.81
N THR A 164 -3.37 -12.63 22.39
CA THR A 164 -4.55 -13.39 22.88
C THR A 164 -5.35 -12.69 23.97
N GLN A 165 -4.80 -11.66 24.60
CA GLN A 165 -5.52 -10.85 25.61
C GLN A 165 -6.21 -9.61 24.99
N TYR A 166 -6.02 -9.39 23.68
CA TYR A 166 -6.51 -8.20 23.01
C TYR A 166 -7.35 -8.49 21.78
N LEU A 167 -6.98 -9.46 20.96
CA LEU A 167 -7.71 -9.84 19.75
C LEU A 167 -8.46 -11.15 19.95
N GLU A 168 -9.51 -11.38 19.16
CA GLU A 168 -10.43 -12.48 19.29
C GLU A 168 -10.43 -13.43 18.09
N LEU A 169 -10.82 -14.68 18.32
CA LEU A 169 -11.02 -15.73 17.31
C LEU A 169 -9.83 -15.84 16.36
N SER A 170 -10.07 -15.86 15.05
CA SER A 170 -9.01 -15.93 14.02
C SER A 170 -8.07 -14.73 14.02
N ASN A 171 -8.41 -13.63 14.67
CA ASN A 171 -7.52 -12.47 14.76
C ASN A 171 -6.35 -12.69 15.73
N ASN A 172 -6.36 -13.76 16.53
CA ASN A 172 -5.30 -14.06 17.51
C ASN A 172 -4.72 -15.47 17.44
N ASP A 173 -5.10 -16.28 16.45
CA ASP A 173 -4.71 -17.71 16.36
C ASP A 173 -3.29 -17.94 15.80
N GLY A 174 -2.64 -16.89 15.33
CA GLY A 174 -1.24 -16.94 14.90
C GLY A 174 -1.06 -17.30 13.42
N ASP A 175 -2.12 -17.26 12.62
CA ASP A 175 -2.03 -17.37 11.17
C ASP A 175 -2.18 -16.01 10.46
N ASN A 176 -2.30 -15.99 9.14
CA ASN A 176 -2.44 -14.76 8.35
C ASN A 176 -3.88 -14.52 7.87
N THR A 177 -4.87 -15.14 8.53
CA THR A 177 -6.29 -15.01 8.23
C THR A 177 -7.00 -14.19 9.30
N PHE A 178 -7.74 -13.19 8.90
CA PHE A 178 -8.41 -12.26 9.79
C PHE A 178 -9.88 -12.12 9.42
N VAL A 179 -10.72 -11.84 10.42
CA VAL A 179 -12.18 -11.73 10.25
C VAL A 179 -12.71 -10.43 10.83
N SER A 180 -13.70 -9.86 10.13
CA SER A 180 -14.38 -8.61 10.53
C SER A 180 -15.75 -8.85 11.15
N ASN A 181 -15.95 -9.98 11.84
CA ASN A 181 -17.23 -10.30 12.44
C ASN A 181 -17.75 -9.12 13.28
N GLY A 182 -19.05 -8.88 13.19
CA GLY A 182 -19.68 -7.78 13.91
C GLY A 182 -19.59 -7.93 15.43
N PRO A 183 -19.87 -6.86 16.19
CA PRO A 183 -19.89 -6.88 17.65
C PRO A 183 -20.79 -7.99 18.19
N ALA A 184 -20.24 -8.83 19.06
CA ALA A 184 -20.90 -9.91 19.76
C ALA A 184 -20.30 -10.05 21.17
N ASP A 185 -20.89 -10.86 22.04
CA ASP A 185 -20.38 -11.09 23.38
C ASP A 185 -18.98 -11.73 23.40
N THR A 186 -18.58 -12.40 22.31
CA THR A 186 -17.29 -13.08 22.14
C THR A 186 -16.37 -12.43 21.12
N PHE A 187 -16.77 -11.31 20.50
CA PHE A 187 -16.01 -10.63 19.47
C PHE A 187 -16.32 -9.13 19.43
N ASN A 188 -15.32 -8.29 19.54
CA ASN A 188 -15.49 -6.84 19.47
C ASN A 188 -14.35 -6.12 18.74
N ASP A 189 -13.45 -6.86 18.08
CA ASP A 189 -12.42 -6.28 17.23
C ASP A 189 -13.02 -5.46 16.09
N ARG A 190 -12.45 -4.30 15.85
CA ARG A 190 -12.71 -3.49 14.67
C ARG A 190 -11.41 -3.20 13.97
N PHE A 191 -11.41 -3.13 12.65
CA PHE A 191 -10.18 -2.85 11.94
C PHE A 191 -10.34 -1.97 10.71
N GLN A 192 -9.22 -1.41 10.28
CA GLN A 192 -9.04 -0.70 9.03
C GLN A 192 -7.96 -1.40 8.22
N LEU A 193 -8.27 -1.72 6.96
CA LEU A 193 -7.31 -2.32 6.03
C LEU A 193 -6.44 -1.28 5.34
N VAL A 194 -5.18 -1.62 5.11
CA VAL A 194 -4.33 -1.02 4.09
C VAL A 194 -4.24 -2.01 2.95
N THR A 195 -4.92 -1.75 1.85
CA THR A 195 -4.87 -2.61 0.66
C THR A 195 -3.63 -2.31 -0.19
N PRO A 196 -3.20 -3.22 -1.09
CA PRO A 196 -2.16 -2.91 -2.07
C PRO A 196 -2.46 -1.62 -2.86
N SER A 197 -3.70 -1.46 -3.31
CA SER A 197 -4.13 -0.27 -4.06
C SER A 197 -4.04 1.02 -3.24
N ASP A 198 -4.42 1.00 -1.93
CA ASP A 198 -4.27 2.17 -1.06
C ASP A 198 -2.82 2.65 -0.99
N LEU A 199 -1.89 1.70 -0.87
CA LEU A 199 -0.47 1.97 -0.74
C LEU A 199 0.15 2.41 -2.06
N PHE A 200 0.01 1.58 -3.10
CA PHE A 200 0.74 1.80 -4.35
C PHE A 200 0.21 2.99 -5.16
N ARG A 201 -1.07 3.32 -5.08
CA ARG A 201 -1.60 4.54 -5.71
C ARG A 201 -0.84 5.81 -5.31
N VAL A 202 -0.27 5.86 -4.10
CA VAL A 202 0.50 7.02 -3.63
C VAL A 202 2.00 6.83 -3.89
N VAL A 203 2.53 5.61 -3.68
CA VAL A 203 3.93 5.29 -3.96
C VAL A 203 4.26 5.47 -5.44
N GLU A 204 3.41 4.97 -6.34
CA GLU A 204 3.61 5.09 -7.78
C GLU A 204 3.65 6.53 -8.27
N LYS A 205 2.89 7.45 -7.67
CA LYS A 205 2.98 8.88 -8.00
C LYS A 205 4.38 9.45 -7.72
N ARG A 206 5.00 9.02 -6.61
CA ARG A 206 6.39 9.39 -6.31
C ARG A 206 7.34 8.79 -7.33
N VAL A 207 7.22 7.49 -7.61
CA VAL A 207 8.06 6.79 -8.59
C VAL A 207 7.92 7.42 -9.98
N ALA A 208 6.69 7.67 -10.43
CA ALA A 208 6.43 8.31 -11.72
C ALA A 208 7.07 9.70 -11.85
N LYS A 209 7.09 10.48 -10.77
CA LYS A 209 7.79 11.78 -10.74
C LYS A 209 9.29 11.62 -10.99
N GLU A 210 9.94 10.64 -10.32
CA GLU A 210 11.37 10.38 -10.53
C GLU A 210 11.64 9.89 -11.94
N VAL A 211 10.85 8.95 -12.47
CA VAL A 211 10.96 8.44 -13.84
C VAL A 211 10.78 9.56 -14.86
N LYS A 212 9.74 10.40 -14.70
CA LYS A 212 9.50 11.53 -15.60
C LYS A 212 10.68 12.50 -15.61
N THR A 213 11.22 12.82 -14.43
CA THR A 213 12.38 13.71 -14.30
C THR A 213 13.62 13.09 -14.96
N ALA A 214 13.88 11.80 -14.71
CA ALA A 214 15.04 11.11 -15.29
C ALA A 214 14.95 11.02 -16.81
N LEU A 215 13.79 10.69 -17.38
CA LEU A 215 13.58 10.63 -18.84
C LEU A 215 13.71 12.02 -19.49
N ALA A 216 13.17 13.06 -18.87
CA ALA A 216 13.31 14.43 -19.36
C ALA A 216 14.79 14.88 -19.33
N THR A 217 15.53 14.57 -18.26
CA THR A 217 16.96 14.86 -18.13
C THR A 217 17.77 14.09 -19.17
N TYR A 218 17.45 12.81 -19.35
CA TYR A 218 18.11 11.97 -20.36
C TYR A 218 17.97 12.57 -21.75
N PHE A 219 16.73 12.95 -22.13
CA PHE A 219 16.45 13.56 -23.41
C PHE A 219 17.16 14.93 -23.57
N ALA A 220 17.12 15.78 -22.56
CA ALA A 220 17.77 17.08 -22.58
C ALA A 220 19.29 16.98 -22.77
N THR A 221 19.90 15.91 -22.23
CA THR A 221 21.37 15.69 -22.31
C THR A 221 21.78 15.01 -23.61
N ASN A 222 20.99 14.05 -24.08
CA ASN A 222 21.42 13.17 -25.20
C ASN A 222 20.68 13.46 -26.52
N GLY A 223 19.62 14.28 -26.55
CA GLY A 223 18.78 14.57 -27.69
C GLY A 223 17.87 13.42 -28.13
N VAL A 224 17.94 12.28 -27.45
CA VAL A 224 17.16 11.08 -27.70
C VAL A 224 16.67 10.49 -26.37
N TYR A 225 15.61 9.66 -26.41
CA TYR A 225 15.21 8.83 -25.30
C TYR A 225 15.94 7.51 -25.28
N PRO A 226 16.03 6.81 -24.12
CA PRO A 226 16.61 5.47 -24.07
C PRO A 226 15.71 4.47 -24.80
N TYR A 227 16.31 3.40 -25.34
CA TYR A 227 15.52 2.29 -25.87
C TYR A 227 14.80 1.56 -24.73
N PRO A 228 13.55 1.13 -24.92
CA PRO A 228 12.87 0.21 -23.99
C PRO A 228 13.67 -1.09 -23.83
N ALA A 229 13.41 -1.81 -22.76
CA ALA A 229 13.74 -3.24 -22.66
C ALA A 229 12.63 -4.06 -23.31
N ASN A 230 12.98 -5.13 -24.01
CA ASN A 230 11.98 -5.99 -24.64
C ASN A 230 11.03 -6.57 -23.58
N PHE A 231 9.72 -6.39 -23.78
CA PHE A 231 8.72 -6.86 -22.82
C PHE A 231 8.77 -8.38 -22.59
N LEU A 232 9.02 -9.14 -23.66
CA LEU A 232 9.05 -10.61 -23.63
C LEU A 232 10.36 -11.18 -23.09
N ASP A 233 11.34 -10.34 -22.77
CA ASP A 233 12.61 -10.77 -22.23
C ASP A 233 12.47 -11.19 -20.74
N SER A 234 12.40 -12.50 -20.49
CA SER A 234 12.34 -13.07 -19.16
C SER A 234 13.63 -12.87 -18.34
N SER A 235 14.76 -12.52 -18.98
CA SER A 235 16.01 -12.17 -18.30
C SER A 235 15.86 -10.88 -17.47
N CYS A 236 14.86 -10.05 -17.75
CA CYS A 236 14.48 -8.90 -16.93
C CYS A 236 14.20 -9.24 -15.46
N ALA A 237 13.89 -10.50 -15.13
CA ALA A 237 13.82 -10.95 -13.73
C ALA A 237 15.14 -10.74 -12.97
N GLY A 238 16.28 -10.77 -13.66
CA GLY A 238 17.61 -10.47 -13.15
C GLY A 238 18.13 -9.12 -13.59
N MET A 239 18.32 -8.96 -14.89
CA MET A 239 18.87 -7.74 -15.50
C MET A 239 18.07 -7.37 -16.76
N CYS A 240 17.51 -6.16 -16.77
CA CYS A 240 16.61 -5.66 -17.81
C CYS A 240 17.34 -4.59 -18.65
N TYR A 241 17.94 -5.01 -19.74
CA TYR A 241 18.71 -4.13 -20.61
C TYR A 241 17.86 -3.47 -21.67
N SER A 242 18.22 -2.23 -22.05
CA SER A 242 17.71 -1.60 -23.27
C SER A 242 17.95 -2.49 -24.50
N ASP A 243 16.94 -2.56 -25.36
CA ASP A 243 16.99 -3.30 -26.63
C ASP A 243 16.81 -2.32 -27.80
N PRO A 244 17.88 -2.06 -28.62
CA PRO A 244 17.80 -1.13 -29.74
C PRO A 244 16.91 -1.63 -30.88
N THR A 245 16.35 -2.81 -30.79
CA THR A 245 15.45 -3.39 -31.81
C THR A 245 13.97 -3.17 -31.51
N VAL A 246 13.61 -2.58 -30.33
CA VAL A 246 12.24 -2.31 -29.92
C VAL A 246 12.03 -0.83 -29.57
N CYS A 247 10.79 -0.34 -29.73
CA CYS A 247 10.37 1.02 -29.34
C CYS A 247 9.38 1.03 -28.19
N ARG A 248 8.95 -0.14 -27.73
CA ARG A 248 8.00 -0.35 -26.62
C ARG A 248 8.36 -1.59 -25.83
N GLY A 249 8.10 -1.54 -24.54
CA GLY A 249 8.42 -2.61 -23.63
C GLY A 249 8.43 -2.15 -22.18
N ARG A 250 9.43 -2.56 -21.40
CA ARG A 250 9.65 -2.11 -20.04
C ARG A 250 10.60 -0.93 -19.97
N LEU A 251 10.52 -0.13 -18.92
CA LEU A 251 11.57 0.83 -18.64
C LEU A 251 12.87 0.05 -18.37
N PRO A 252 14.00 0.34 -19.05
CA PRO A 252 15.20 -0.48 -18.89
C PRO A 252 15.89 -0.21 -17.55
N GLN A 253 16.53 -1.25 -16.99
CA GLN A 253 17.42 -1.11 -15.84
C GLN A 253 18.72 -0.39 -16.24
N THR A 254 19.28 -0.75 -17.40
CA THR A 254 20.47 -0.12 -17.99
C THR A 254 20.07 0.49 -19.32
N ALA A 255 20.27 1.79 -19.48
CA ALA A 255 19.83 2.54 -20.64
C ALA A 255 20.89 2.54 -21.77
N LEU A 256 20.43 2.61 -23.01
CA LEU A 256 21.25 2.81 -24.22
C LEU A 256 20.65 3.98 -25.03
N PRO A 257 21.46 4.75 -25.77
CA PRO A 257 22.91 4.61 -26.00
C PRO A 257 23.81 5.03 -24.83
N VAL A 258 23.29 5.69 -23.82
CA VAL A 258 24.01 6.15 -22.62
C VAL A 258 23.27 5.66 -21.40
N ASP A 259 23.97 5.29 -20.34
CA ASP A 259 23.31 4.80 -19.11
C ASP A 259 22.63 5.93 -18.33
N TRP A 260 21.73 5.54 -17.40
CA TRP A 260 20.92 6.46 -16.62
C TRP A 260 21.74 7.47 -15.80
N VAL A 261 21.27 8.69 -15.81
CA VAL A 261 21.66 9.73 -14.87
C VAL A 261 20.41 10.24 -14.15
N GLY A 262 20.44 10.26 -12.82
CA GLY A 262 19.39 10.87 -12.02
C GLY A 262 18.30 9.92 -11.47
N LEU A 263 18.21 8.66 -11.90
CA LEU A 263 17.37 7.68 -11.21
C LEU A 263 17.99 7.30 -9.86
N PRO A 264 17.24 7.34 -8.77
CA PRO A 264 17.77 7.01 -7.45
C PRO A 264 18.06 5.51 -7.29
N THR A 265 19.07 5.15 -6.49
CA THR A 265 19.47 3.76 -6.25
C THR A 265 18.31 2.87 -5.82
N TRP A 266 17.38 3.40 -5.00
CA TRP A 266 16.21 2.64 -4.56
C TRP A 266 15.29 2.20 -5.71
N PHE A 267 15.27 2.92 -6.81
CA PHE A 267 14.51 2.54 -8.01
C PHE A 267 14.96 1.17 -8.52
N PHE A 268 16.26 0.97 -8.61
CA PHE A 268 16.87 -0.28 -9.08
C PHE A 268 16.80 -1.38 -8.03
N THR A 269 17.10 -1.10 -6.78
CA THR A 269 17.06 -2.10 -5.69
C THR A 269 15.66 -2.61 -5.42
N ASN A 270 14.62 -1.82 -5.68
CA ASN A 270 13.22 -2.23 -5.58
C ASN A 270 12.63 -2.70 -6.93
N ARG A 271 13.44 -2.79 -7.96
CA ARG A 271 13.06 -3.33 -9.29
C ARG A 271 11.85 -2.62 -9.91
N TRP A 272 11.75 -1.30 -9.74
CA TRP A 272 10.66 -0.51 -10.31
C TRP A 272 10.65 -0.50 -11.85
N TYR A 273 11.76 -0.86 -12.50
CA TYR A 273 11.84 -1.06 -13.93
C TYR A 273 10.98 -2.22 -14.45
N LEU A 274 10.59 -3.18 -13.59
CA LEU A 274 9.78 -4.33 -14.00
C LEU A 274 8.31 -3.98 -14.30
N PRO A 275 7.57 -3.29 -13.39
CA PRO A 275 6.17 -2.99 -13.66
C PRO A 275 5.98 -1.85 -14.68
N ILE A 276 6.94 -0.95 -14.87
CA ILE A 276 6.76 0.24 -15.71
C ILE A 276 6.83 -0.10 -17.20
N ILE A 277 5.71 0.12 -17.91
CA ILE A 277 5.63 -0.03 -19.36
C ILE A 277 5.99 1.30 -20.00
N TYR A 278 6.90 1.26 -20.98
CA TYR A 278 7.51 2.44 -21.58
C TYR A 278 7.55 2.32 -23.12
N SER A 279 7.26 3.43 -23.79
CA SER A 279 7.32 3.51 -25.25
C SER A 279 7.91 4.84 -25.70
N ALA A 280 8.67 4.82 -26.79
CA ALA A 280 9.24 6.02 -27.42
C ALA A 280 9.14 5.91 -28.94
N GLY A 281 8.69 6.98 -29.60
CA GLY A 281 8.64 7.07 -31.07
C GLY A 281 10.04 7.10 -31.68
N THR A 282 10.20 6.51 -32.85
CA THR A 282 11.52 6.41 -33.53
C THR A 282 12.15 7.77 -33.87
N GLY A 283 11.32 8.83 -34.00
CA GLY A 283 11.83 10.19 -34.20
C GLY A 283 12.60 10.76 -32.98
N ARG A 284 12.60 10.04 -31.86
CA ARG A 284 13.30 10.39 -30.61
C ARG A 284 14.19 9.28 -30.07
N LEU A 285 14.41 8.23 -30.85
CA LEU A 285 15.41 7.17 -30.58
C LEU A 285 16.67 7.39 -31.43
N ALA A 286 17.79 6.83 -31.02
CA ALA A 286 19.04 6.94 -31.77
C ALA A 286 19.03 6.17 -33.11
N THR A 287 18.18 5.15 -33.22
CA THR A 287 17.90 4.41 -34.47
C THR A 287 16.40 4.21 -34.61
N SER A 288 15.94 3.72 -35.76
CA SER A 288 14.51 3.46 -36.04
C SER A 288 14.25 1.97 -36.07
N PRO A 289 13.85 1.36 -34.93
CA PRO A 289 13.43 -0.04 -34.90
C PRO A 289 12.28 -0.32 -35.87
N ALA A 290 12.29 -1.51 -36.47
CA ALA A 290 11.24 -1.92 -37.40
C ALA A 290 9.87 -2.03 -36.68
N GLY A 291 8.78 -1.66 -37.38
CA GLY A 291 7.43 -1.74 -36.84
C GLY A 291 7.08 -0.66 -35.81
N CYS A 292 7.84 0.43 -35.78
CA CYS A 292 7.63 1.57 -34.86
C CYS A 292 7.37 2.85 -35.66
N ASN A 293 6.49 3.71 -35.16
CA ASN A 293 6.18 5.01 -35.75
C ASN A 293 7.14 6.12 -35.26
N PRO A 294 7.31 7.21 -36.02
CA PRO A 294 8.12 8.36 -35.59
C PRO A 294 7.63 9.03 -34.30
N SER A 295 6.33 8.96 -34.03
CA SER A 295 5.70 9.48 -32.81
C SER A 295 4.59 8.53 -32.36
N LEU A 296 4.24 8.62 -31.09
CA LEU A 296 3.14 7.87 -30.48
C LEU A 296 1.85 8.70 -30.51
N SER A 297 0.70 8.05 -30.51
CA SER A 297 -0.62 8.70 -30.41
C SER A 297 -1.26 8.37 -29.07
N VAL A 298 -1.73 9.39 -28.33
CA VAL A 298 -2.55 9.21 -27.11
C VAL A 298 -3.88 9.90 -27.33
N SER A 299 -4.95 9.13 -27.48
CA SER A 299 -6.31 9.66 -27.77
C SER A 299 -6.29 10.69 -28.90
N GLY A 300 -5.53 10.42 -29.98
CA GLY A 300 -5.38 11.29 -31.14
C GLY A 300 -4.36 12.43 -30.99
N MET A 301 -3.74 12.62 -29.85
CA MET A 301 -2.67 13.59 -29.65
C MET A 301 -1.30 12.94 -29.79
N SER A 302 -0.41 13.57 -30.60
CA SER A 302 0.95 13.09 -30.78
C SER A 302 1.82 13.35 -29.56
N THR A 303 2.61 12.35 -29.15
CA THR A 303 3.64 12.49 -28.11
C THR A 303 4.90 11.73 -28.52
N PRO A 304 6.10 12.24 -28.20
CA PRO A 304 7.35 11.57 -28.56
C PRO A 304 7.66 10.34 -27.73
N ALA A 305 7.22 10.29 -26.48
CA ALA A 305 7.39 9.15 -25.59
C ALA A 305 6.34 9.18 -24.47
N LEU A 306 6.11 8.02 -23.85
CA LEU A 306 5.20 7.86 -22.73
C LEU A 306 5.61 6.69 -21.84
N PHE A 307 5.09 6.66 -20.62
CA PHE A 307 5.14 5.46 -19.78
C PHE A 307 3.87 5.29 -18.96
N PHE A 308 3.60 4.04 -18.58
CA PHE A 308 2.53 3.66 -17.70
C PHE A 308 3.06 3.21 -16.35
N MET A 309 2.36 3.62 -15.30
CA MET A 309 2.38 3.00 -13.98
C MET A 309 1.14 2.11 -13.89
N PRO A 310 1.29 0.78 -13.93
CA PRO A 310 0.15 -0.12 -14.16
C PRO A 310 -0.64 -0.46 -12.90
N GLY A 311 -0.41 0.25 -11.78
CA GLY A 311 -1.06 -0.07 -10.53
C GLY A 311 -0.72 -1.48 -10.00
N THR A 312 -1.52 -1.97 -9.07
CA THR A 312 -1.42 -3.35 -8.55
C THR A 312 -2.15 -4.32 -9.48
N PRO A 313 -1.76 -5.63 -9.52
CA PRO A 313 -2.48 -6.62 -10.30
C PRO A 313 -3.97 -6.64 -9.98
N LEU A 314 -4.81 -6.64 -11.02
CA LEU A 314 -6.26 -6.75 -10.88
C LEU A 314 -6.73 -8.21 -11.12
N GLY A 315 -7.80 -8.60 -10.43
CA GLY A 315 -8.38 -9.93 -10.56
C GLY A 315 -7.40 -11.06 -10.20
N SER A 316 -7.25 -12.04 -11.08
CA SER A 316 -6.38 -13.22 -10.90
C SER A 316 -4.99 -13.08 -11.54
N TYR A 317 -4.63 -11.90 -12.04
CA TYR A 317 -3.33 -11.70 -12.68
C TYR A 317 -2.18 -11.80 -11.69
N VAL A 318 -1.15 -12.58 -12.06
CA VAL A 318 0.08 -12.74 -11.28
C VAL A 318 1.21 -12.04 -12.02
N ARG A 319 1.89 -11.13 -11.31
CA ARG A 319 3.05 -10.38 -11.81
C ARG A 319 4.31 -10.68 -10.96
N PRO A 320 5.53 -10.56 -11.51
CA PRO A 320 5.83 -10.14 -12.88
C PRO A 320 5.46 -11.19 -13.94
N ASN A 321 5.03 -10.74 -15.11
CA ASN A 321 4.70 -11.55 -16.26
C ASN A 321 5.46 -11.04 -17.51
N TYR A 322 5.94 -11.96 -18.36
CA TYR A 322 6.74 -11.66 -19.55
C TYR A 322 6.08 -12.16 -20.83
N THR A 323 4.81 -12.54 -20.78
CA THR A 323 4.12 -13.15 -21.93
C THR A 323 3.07 -12.26 -22.59
N SER A 324 2.42 -11.37 -21.80
CA SER A 324 1.38 -10.47 -22.30
C SER A 324 1.32 -9.17 -21.53
N LEU A 325 1.17 -8.05 -22.27
CA LEU A 325 0.94 -6.72 -21.71
C LEU A 325 -0.39 -6.62 -20.95
N SER A 326 -1.38 -7.46 -21.26
CA SER A 326 -2.69 -7.47 -20.58
C SER A 326 -2.62 -7.81 -19.08
N TYR A 327 -1.49 -8.31 -18.60
CA TYR A 327 -1.24 -8.46 -17.17
C TYR A 327 -0.93 -7.13 -16.48
N TYR A 328 -0.60 -6.10 -17.24
CA TYR A 328 -0.18 -4.78 -16.74
C TYR A 328 -1.13 -3.66 -17.14
N LEU A 329 -1.71 -3.71 -18.33
CA LEU A 329 -2.56 -2.68 -18.89
C LEU A 329 -3.94 -3.27 -19.20
N GLU A 330 -4.98 -2.75 -18.54
CA GLU A 330 -6.32 -3.29 -18.63
C GLU A 330 -7.03 -2.90 -19.93
N ASP A 331 -6.70 -1.72 -20.49
CA ASP A 331 -7.33 -1.26 -21.72
C ASP A 331 -6.77 -2.02 -22.94
N ALA A 332 -7.69 -2.52 -23.79
CA ALA A 332 -7.30 -3.31 -24.95
C ALA A 332 -6.44 -2.53 -25.96
N GLU A 333 -6.67 -1.23 -26.11
CA GLU A 333 -5.85 -0.36 -26.97
C GLU A 333 -4.46 -0.15 -26.38
N ASN A 334 -4.33 -0.04 -25.05
CA ASN A 334 -3.05 0.16 -24.41
C ASN A 334 -2.17 -1.11 -24.37
N ASN A 335 -2.78 -2.29 -24.51
CA ASN A 335 -2.07 -3.57 -24.43
C ASN A 335 -1.94 -4.32 -25.76
N ASN A 336 -2.41 -3.76 -26.89
CA ASN A 336 -2.35 -4.37 -28.21
C ASN A 336 -0.95 -4.39 -28.83
N GLY A 337 0.00 -3.61 -28.31
CA GLY A 337 1.40 -3.59 -28.71
C GLY A 337 1.68 -2.74 -29.94
N ASP A 338 0.82 -1.79 -30.31
CA ASP A 338 1.08 -0.77 -31.33
C ASP A 338 1.53 0.58 -30.74
N ASP A 339 1.56 1.65 -31.54
CA ASP A 339 1.99 2.99 -31.12
C ASP A 339 0.81 3.93 -30.81
N THR A 340 -0.42 3.36 -30.65
CA THR A 340 -1.65 4.07 -30.34
C THR A 340 -2.10 3.72 -28.91
N TYR A 341 -2.46 4.73 -28.15
CA TYR A 341 -2.84 4.59 -26.75
C TYR A 341 -4.05 5.46 -26.45
N VAL A 342 -4.79 5.08 -25.42
CA VAL A 342 -5.91 5.87 -24.88
C VAL A 342 -5.64 6.22 -23.41
N LEU A 343 -6.29 7.29 -22.95
CA LEU A 343 -6.22 7.64 -21.53
C LEU A 343 -6.92 6.54 -20.70
N PRO A 344 -6.29 6.08 -19.60
CA PRO A 344 -6.89 5.09 -18.72
C PRO A 344 -8.27 5.53 -18.21
N THR A 345 -9.22 4.59 -18.19
CA THR A 345 -10.58 4.81 -17.71
C THR A 345 -10.70 4.55 -16.21
N THR A 346 -11.89 4.81 -15.64
CA THR A 346 -12.15 4.48 -14.22
C THR A 346 -12.19 2.97 -13.94
N ALA A 347 -12.26 2.13 -14.97
CA ALA A 347 -12.21 0.68 -14.85
C ALA A 347 -10.78 0.13 -14.76
N SER A 348 -9.79 0.95 -15.13
CA SER A 348 -8.36 0.66 -15.03
C SER A 348 -7.77 1.30 -13.77
N ASN A 349 -6.72 0.68 -13.22
CA ASN A 349 -5.90 1.31 -12.18
C ASN A 349 -4.57 1.87 -12.73
N ASP A 350 -4.39 1.84 -14.05
CA ASP A 350 -3.24 2.39 -14.74
C ASP A 350 -3.15 3.92 -14.60
N SER A 351 -1.95 4.43 -14.71
CA SER A 351 -1.68 5.87 -14.86
C SER A 351 -0.75 6.10 -16.02
N LEU A 352 -1.17 6.89 -17.01
CA LEU A 352 -0.39 7.26 -18.18
C LEU A 352 0.32 8.60 -17.98
N TYR A 353 1.60 8.67 -18.37
CA TYR A 353 2.44 9.86 -18.34
C TYR A 353 3.07 10.11 -19.70
N THR A 354 2.75 11.23 -20.34
CA THR A 354 3.38 11.68 -21.56
C THR A 354 4.65 12.47 -21.27
N LEU A 355 5.60 12.42 -22.21
CA LEU A 355 6.89 13.12 -22.17
C LEU A 355 6.96 14.16 -23.28
N PRO A 356 7.73 15.24 -23.09
CA PRO A 356 7.87 16.33 -24.07
C PRO A 356 8.65 15.94 -25.32
#